data_59038ae869d97f23b8f1913dfe92bfd9
#
_entry.id   59038ae869d97f23b8f1913dfe92bfd9
#
_cell.length_a   1.000
_cell.length_b   1.000
_cell.length_c   1.000
_cell.angle_alpha   90.00
_cell.angle_beta   90.00
_cell.angle_gamma   90.00
#
_symmetry.space_group_name_H-M   'P 1'
#
loop_
_entity.id
_entity.type
_entity.pdbx_description
1 polymer ?
#
loop_
_entity_poly.entity_id
_entity_poly.type
_entity_poly.pdbx_seq_one_letter_code
_entity_poly.pdbx_strand_id
1 'polypeptide(L)'
;MKEIVHKKLNELQATAICGNDISSSCLYVSALTILYAGQYAWISLLIVAVVLFLFRKIYAEVVGAIPLNGGAYNVLLNTSTKRLASLAATLTVLSYMATAVISASEGMHYLHGIFEGLNVTIATVVVLILFTGLAILGIGESAFVAVIIFMTHLGTLTLLVLASIWFVLTHGLDTFHINWQTPIASGSIQTALFLGFSAAMLGISGFESSANF
;
A
#
# COMPACT_ATOMS: atom_id res chain seq x y z
N MET A 1 26.04 31.96 4.83
CA MET A 1 25.15 30.88 4.38
C MET A 1 24.78 30.09 5.64
N LYS A 2 23.48 30.06 6.04
CA LYS A 2 23.02 29.17 7.11
C LYS A 2 23.08 27.74 6.56
N GLU A 3 23.88 26.88 7.16
CA GLU A 3 23.80 25.44 6.90
C GLU A 3 22.36 25.00 7.17
N ILE A 4 21.68 24.54 6.13
CA ILE A 4 20.39 23.88 6.28
C ILE A 4 20.70 22.52 6.91
N VAL A 5 20.62 22.45 8.24
CA VAL A 5 20.70 21.19 8.97
C VAL A 5 19.47 20.38 8.57
N HIS A 6 19.62 19.48 7.62
CA HIS A 6 18.57 18.52 7.29
C HIS A 6 18.30 17.68 8.53
N LYS A 7 17.12 17.88 9.12
CA LYS A 7 16.65 17.09 10.25
C LYS A 7 16.51 15.63 9.79
N LYS A 8 17.40 14.78 10.30
CA LYS A 8 17.35 13.34 9.97
C LYS A 8 16.06 12.74 10.54
N LEU A 9 15.40 11.90 9.78
CA LEU A 9 14.28 11.09 10.26
C LEU A 9 14.78 10.08 11.28
N ASN A 10 13.99 9.86 12.32
CA ASN A 10 14.23 8.72 13.21
C ASN A 10 13.66 7.43 12.59
N GLU A 11 14.03 6.27 13.15
CA GLU A 11 13.61 4.97 12.66
C GLU A 11 12.08 4.80 12.58
N LEU A 12 11.36 5.28 13.61
CA LEU A 12 9.90 5.23 13.63
C LEU A 12 9.27 6.09 12.52
N GLN A 13 9.82 7.27 12.27
CA GLN A 13 9.34 8.17 11.22
C GLN A 13 9.56 7.57 9.83
N ALA A 14 10.75 7.02 9.58
CA ALA A 14 11.06 6.34 8.32
C ALA A 14 10.16 5.12 8.12
N THR A 15 9.98 4.30 9.17
CA THR A 15 9.08 3.15 9.16
C THR A 15 7.63 3.57 8.91
N ALA A 16 7.17 4.67 9.50
CA ALA A 16 5.80 5.14 9.32
C ALA A 16 5.53 5.65 7.89
N ILE A 17 6.49 6.36 7.29
CA ILE A 17 6.36 6.83 5.91
C ILE A 17 6.24 5.63 4.95
N CYS A 18 7.16 4.67 5.03
CA CYS A 18 7.13 3.48 4.19
C CYS A 18 5.93 2.57 4.54
N GLY A 19 5.63 2.41 5.82
CA GLY A 19 4.56 1.57 6.30
C GLY A 19 3.16 2.06 5.93
N ASN A 20 2.95 3.37 5.85
CA ASN A 20 1.69 3.93 5.38
C ASN A 20 1.41 3.58 3.92
N ASP A 21 2.43 3.64 3.07
CA ASP A 21 2.31 3.30 1.67
C ASP A 21 1.87 1.83 1.49
N ILE A 22 2.50 0.91 2.22
CA ILE A 22 2.15 -0.51 2.19
C ILE A 22 0.78 -0.77 2.84
N SER A 23 0.50 -0.18 4.02
CA SER A 23 -0.73 -0.47 4.75
C SER A 23 -1.98 0.11 4.08
N SER A 24 -1.87 1.27 3.43
CA SER A 24 -2.98 1.84 2.65
C SER A 24 -3.35 0.93 1.47
N SER A 25 -2.35 0.37 0.79
CA SER A 25 -2.57 -0.58 -0.30
C SER A 25 -3.32 -1.84 0.17
N CYS A 26 -3.03 -2.36 1.35
CA CYS A 26 -3.74 -3.51 1.91
C CYS A 26 -5.25 -3.27 2.08
N LEU A 27 -5.66 -2.03 2.37
CA LEU A 27 -7.07 -1.70 2.64
C LEU A 27 -7.94 -1.77 1.38
N TYR A 28 -7.48 -1.24 0.24
CA TYR A 28 -8.28 -1.28 -1.00
C TYR A 28 -8.04 -2.55 -1.84
N VAL A 29 -6.84 -3.12 -1.77
CA VAL A 29 -6.48 -4.31 -2.54
C VAL A 29 -7.26 -5.54 -2.09
N SER A 30 -7.56 -5.68 -0.81
CA SER A 30 -8.39 -6.76 -0.30
C SER A 30 -9.80 -6.75 -0.93
N ALA A 31 -10.43 -5.59 -1.01
CA ALA A 31 -11.74 -5.42 -1.63
C ALA A 31 -11.71 -5.78 -3.13
N LEU A 32 -10.72 -5.28 -3.88
CA LEU A 32 -10.54 -5.62 -5.29
C LEU A 32 -10.29 -7.12 -5.50
N THR A 33 -9.48 -7.73 -4.64
CA THR A 33 -9.20 -9.17 -4.73
C THR A 33 -10.46 -9.99 -4.47
N ILE A 34 -11.30 -9.60 -3.52
CA ILE A 34 -12.58 -10.25 -3.23
C ILE A 34 -13.53 -10.10 -4.43
N LEU A 35 -13.56 -8.94 -5.07
CA LEU A 35 -14.40 -8.70 -6.27
C LEU A 35 -14.10 -9.71 -7.40
N TYR A 36 -12.83 -10.03 -7.63
CA TYR A 36 -12.40 -10.92 -8.71
C TYR A 36 -12.32 -12.40 -8.30
N ALA A 37 -11.88 -12.69 -7.10
CA ALA A 37 -11.61 -14.05 -6.63
C ALA A 37 -12.68 -14.61 -5.68
N GLY A 38 -13.60 -13.78 -5.19
CA GLY A 38 -14.63 -14.19 -4.25
C GLY A 38 -14.06 -14.90 -3.04
N GLN A 39 -14.55 -16.09 -2.75
CA GLN A 39 -14.10 -16.92 -1.62
C GLN A 39 -12.63 -17.36 -1.70
N TYR A 40 -11.98 -17.27 -2.86
CA TYR A 40 -10.56 -17.59 -3.06
C TYR A 40 -9.63 -16.40 -2.91
N ALA A 41 -10.14 -15.22 -2.57
CA ALA A 41 -9.36 -13.99 -2.41
C ALA A 41 -8.22 -14.15 -1.41
N TRP A 42 -8.46 -14.84 -0.29
CA TRP A 42 -7.45 -15.07 0.72
C TRP A 42 -6.23 -15.85 0.19
N ILE A 43 -6.41 -16.78 -0.77
CA ILE A 43 -5.32 -17.52 -1.40
C ILE A 43 -4.47 -16.57 -2.24
N SER A 44 -5.12 -15.73 -3.06
CA SER A 44 -4.44 -14.74 -3.89
C SER A 44 -3.64 -13.76 -3.04
N LEU A 45 -4.22 -13.25 -1.96
CA LEU A 45 -3.54 -12.37 -1.00
C LEU A 45 -2.37 -13.06 -0.29
N LEU A 46 -2.53 -14.35 0.08
CA LEU A 46 -1.45 -15.13 0.69
C LEU A 46 -0.27 -15.31 -0.26
N ILE A 47 -0.54 -15.61 -1.53
CA ILE A 47 0.52 -15.72 -2.56
C ILE A 47 1.30 -14.41 -2.67
N VAL A 48 0.60 -13.27 -2.73
CA VAL A 48 1.25 -11.94 -2.79
C VAL A 48 2.04 -11.66 -1.51
N ALA A 49 1.52 -12.02 -0.34
CA ALA A 49 2.27 -11.89 0.92
C ALA A 49 3.57 -12.72 0.92
N VAL A 50 3.55 -13.94 0.37
CA VAL A 50 4.76 -14.76 0.18
C VAL A 50 5.74 -14.08 -0.78
N VAL A 51 5.27 -13.53 -1.90
CA VAL A 51 6.10 -12.77 -2.85
C VAL A 51 6.76 -11.59 -2.16
N LEU A 52 6.01 -10.79 -1.39
CA LEU A 52 6.57 -9.67 -0.61
C LEU A 52 7.63 -10.12 0.38
N PHE A 53 7.39 -11.24 1.06
CA PHE A 53 8.36 -11.80 2.01
C PHE A 53 9.68 -12.19 1.33
N LEU A 54 9.63 -12.71 0.09
CA LEU A 54 10.82 -13.00 -0.70
C LEU A 54 11.53 -11.73 -1.13
N PHE A 55 10.79 -10.73 -1.61
CA PHE A 55 11.34 -9.43 -2.00
C PHE A 55 12.06 -8.71 -0.85
N ARG A 56 11.56 -8.85 0.38
CA ARG A 56 12.18 -8.25 1.56
C ARG A 56 13.68 -8.57 1.69
N LYS A 57 14.06 -9.82 1.45
CA LYS A 57 15.48 -10.24 1.52
C LYS A 57 16.31 -9.60 0.42
N ILE A 58 15.78 -9.59 -0.80
CA ILE A 58 16.46 -9.00 -1.96
C ILE A 58 16.70 -7.51 -1.73
N TYR A 59 15.68 -6.78 -1.28
CA TYR A 59 15.79 -5.35 -0.98
C TYR A 59 16.78 -5.08 0.15
N ALA A 60 16.78 -5.86 1.22
CA ALA A 60 17.73 -5.71 2.33
C ALA A 60 19.19 -5.88 1.87
N GLU A 61 19.47 -6.86 1.00
CA GLU A 61 20.80 -7.07 0.44
C GLU A 61 21.21 -5.91 -0.48
N VAL A 62 20.31 -5.46 -1.35
CA VAL A 62 20.57 -4.38 -2.31
C VAL A 62 20.83 -3.06 -1.60
N VAL A 63 19.98 -2.69 -0.64
CA VAL A 63 20.14 -1.45 0.14
C VAL A 63 21.40 -1.50 1.00
N GLY A 64 21.71 -2.67 1.57
CA GLY A 64 22.97 -2.86 2.32
C GLY A 64 24.22 -2.78 1.46
N ALA A 65 24.15 -3.22 0.20
CA ALA A 65 25.28 -3.17 -0.74
C ALA A 65 25.48 -1.77 -1.35
N ILE A 66 24.39 -1.04 -1.61
CA ILE A 66 24.39 0.28 -2.24
C ILE A 66 23.54 1.24 -1.37
N PRO A 67 24.08 1.75 -0.25
CA PRO A 67 23.36 2.62 0.68
C PRO A 67 23.27 4.05 0.12
N LEU A 68 22.61 4.20 -1.04
CA LEU A 68 22.41 5.48 -1.72
C LEU A 68 20.91 5.76 -1.83
N ASN A 69 20.50 6.98 -1.50
CA ASN A 69 19.12 7.43 -1.71
C ASN A 69 18.78 7.39 -3.21
N GLY A 70 17.53 7.03 -3.53
CA GLY A 70 17.03 6.97 -4.90
C GLY A 70 16.70 5.57 -5.41
N GLY A 71 16.64 4.58 -4.52
CA GLY A 71 16.09 3.25 -4.75
C GLY A 71 16.58 2.56 -6.02
N ALA A 72 15.64 2.00 -6.79
CA ALA A 72 15.91 1.23 -8.00
C ALA A 72 16.72 2.02 -9.05
N TYR A 73 16.55 3.35 -9.12
CA TYR A 73 17.32 4.18 -10.05
C TYR A 73 18.81 4.07 -9.80
N ASN A 74 19.25 4.30 -8.55
CA ASN A 74 20.68 4.28 -8.22
C ASN A 74 21.28 2.88 -8.30
N VAL A 75 20.51 1.86 -7.95
CA VAL A 75 20.94 0.46 -8.12
C VAL A 75 21.19 0.17 -9.60
N LEU A 76 20.25 0.48 -10.47
CA LEU A 76 20.37 0.24 -11.90
C LEU A 76 21.44 1.13 -12.57
N LEU A 77 21.65 2.34 -12.06
CA LEU A 77 22.70 3.24 -12.56
C LEU A 77 24.10 2.66 -12.30
N ASN A 78 24.29 1.94 -11.19
CA ASN A 78 25.55 1.33 -10.80
C ASN A 78 25.75 -0.08 -11.34
N THR A 79 24.67 -0.79 -11.70
CA THR A 79 24.71 -2.20 -12.14
C THR A 79 24.34 -2.41 -13.61
N SER A 80 23.87 -1.37 -14.30
CA SER A 80 23.28 -1.49 -15.64
C SER A 80 23.57 -0.25 -16.51
N THR A 81 22.71 0.02 -17.48
CA THR A 81 22.84 1.18 -18.38
C THR A 81 22.04 2.39 -17.89
N LYS A 82 22.51 3.61 -18.21
CA LYS A 82 21.78 4.85 -17.92
C LYS A 82 20.35 4.87 -18.48
N ARG A 83 20.13 4.26 -19.66
CA ARG A 83 18.80 4.19 -20.27
C ARG A 83 17.83 3.36 -19.43
N LEU A 84 18.29 2.21 -18.94
CA LEU A 84 17.46 1.35 -18.09
C LEU A 84 17.19 1.99 -16.73
N ALA A 85 18.19 2.64 -16.14
CA ALA A 85 18.03 3.40 -14.90
C ALA A 85 17.01 4.55 -15.06
N SER A 86 17.09 5.33 -16.15
CA SER A 86 16.12 6.40 -16.42
C SER A 86 14.70 5.87 -16.65
N LEU A 87 14.55 4.75 -17.34
CA LEU A 87 13.25 4.09 -17.52
C LEU A 87 12.67 3.68 -16.17
N ALA A 88 13.47 3.01 -15.33
CA ALA A 88 13.04 2.62 -13.99
C ALA A 88 12.62 3.82 -13.14
N ALA A 89 13.40 4.92 -13.15
CA ALA A 89 13.05 6.16 -12.43
C ALA A 89 11.70 6.73 -12.90
N THR A 90 11.47 6.79 -14.21
CA THR A 90 10.21 7.29 -14.78
C THR A 90 9.02 6.40 -14.35
N LEU A 91 9.19 5.08 -14.43
CA LEU A 91 8.14 4.14 -14.00
C LEU A 91 7.86 4.23 -12.50
N THR A 92 8.89 4.42 -11.67
CA THR A 92 8.73 4.62 -10.22
C THR A 92 7.94 5.90 -9.91
N VAL A 93 8.27 7.02 -10.56
CA VAL A 93 7.52 8.28 -10.39
C VAL A 93 6.06 8.11 -10.81
N LEU A 94 5.80 7.49 -11.95
CA LEU A 94 4.44 7.22 -12.41
C LEU A 94 3.67 6.29 -11.44
N SER A 95 4.34 5.27 -10.88
CA SER A 95 3.78 4.39 -9.88
C SER A 95 3.38 5.17 -8.61
N TYR A 96 4.24 6.03 -8.10
CA TYR A 96 3.92 6.85 -6.92
C TYR A 96 2.76 7.81 -7.16
N MET A 97 2.71 8.44 -8.34
CA MET A 97 1.58 9.30 -8.71
C MET A 97 0.28 8.50 -8.76
N ALA A 98 0.28 7.33 -9.39
CA ALA A 98 -0.89 6.47 -9.49
C ALA A 98 -1.34 5.99 -8.10
N THR A 99 -0.41 5.53 -7.25
CA THR A 99 -0.70 5.07 -5.89
C THR A 99 -1.30 6.19 -5.04
N ALA A 100 -0.76 7.40 -5.10
CA ALA A 100 -1.31 8.55 -4.36
C ALA A 100 -2.77 8.84 -4.76
N VAL A 101 -3.05 8.85 -6.07
CA VAL A 101 -4.39 9.12 -6.58
C VAL A 101 -5.36 7.99 -6.21
N ILE A 102 -4.97 6.73 -6.39
CA ILE A 102 -5.81 5.57 -6.06
C ILE A 102 -6.10 5.55 -4.56
N SER A 103 -5.09 5.67 -3.70
CA SER A 103 -5.29 5.64 -2.25
C SER A 103 -6.20 6.78 -1.76
N ALA A 104 -6.02 8.00 -2.29
CA ALA A 104 -6.88 9.12 -1.94
C ALA A 104 -8.33 8.92 -2.44
N SER A 105 -8.49 8.42 -3.67
CA SER A 105 -9.81 8.14 -4.25
C SER A 105 -10.54 7.05 -3.47
N GLU A 106 -9.89 5.94 -3.17
CA GLU A 106 -10.49 4.85 -2.38
C GLU A 106 -10.89 5.31 -0.98
N GLY A 107 -10.04 6.09 -0.30
CA GLY A 107 -10.39 6.69 0.98
C GLY A 107 -11.65 7.57 0.91
N MET A 108 -11.81 8.33 -0.18
CA MET A 108 -13.01 9.15 -0.39
C MET A 108 -14.24 8.32 -0.79
N HIS A 109 -14.07 7.17 -1.47
CA HIS A 109 -15.16 6.23 -1.71
C HIS A 109 -15.67 5.61 -0.41
N TYR A 110 -14.80 5.21 0.52
CA TYR A 110 -15.22 4.74 1.84
C TYR A 110 -15.95 5.83 2.64
N LEU A 111 -15.48 7.07 2.56
CA LEU A 111 -16.13 8.20 3.22
C LEU A 111 -17.49 8.51 2.59
N HIS A 112 -17.64 8.40 1.27
CA HIS A 112 -18.91 8.54 0.56
C HIS A 112 -19.94 7.48 1.01
N GLY A 113 -19.49 6.26 1.32
CA GLY A 113 -20.35 5.22 1.88
C GLY A 113 -20.96 5.57 3.25
N ILE A 114 -20.35 6.52 3.97
CA ILE A 114 -20.87 7.05 5.25
C ILE A 114 -21.66 8.34 5.00
N PHE A 115 -21.20 9.19 4.08
CA PHE A 115 -21.78 10.51 3.75
C PHE A 115 -22.14 10.54 2.25
N GLU A 116 -23.35 10.10 1.90
CA GLU A 116 -23.83 9.96 0.52
C GLU A 116 -23.77 11.26 -0.32
N GLY A 117 -23.78 12.42 0.32
CA GLY A 117 -23.68 13.73 -0.34
C GLY A 117 -22.25 14.13 -0.76
N LEU A 118 -21.21 13.33 -0.43
CA LEU A 118 -19.83 13.67 -0.72
C LEU A 118 -19.52 13.45 -2.22
N ASN A 119 -19.04 14.49 -2.89
CA ASN A 119 -18.48 14.32 -4.25
C ASN A 119 -17.07 13.74 -4.15
N VAL A 120 -16.92 12.47 -4.48
CA VAL A 120 -15.65 11.72 -4.37
C VAL A 120 -14.51 12.39 -5.12
N THR A 121 -14.75 12.84 -6.35
CA THR A 121 -13.72 13.47 -7.19
C THR A 121 -13.20 14.76 -6.57
N ILE A 122 -14.10 15.65 -6.13
CA ILE A 122 -13.70 16.91 -5.50
C ILE A 122 -12.98 16.64 -4.18
N ALA A 123 -13.50 15.74 -3.35
CA ALA A 123 -12.89 15.37 -2.08
C ALA A 123 -11.48 14.78 -2.27
N THR A 124 -11.29 13.91 -3.27
CA THR A 124 -9.97 13.37 -3.63
C THR A 124 -8.98 14.47 -3.99
N VAL A 125 -9.39 15.41 -4.84
CA VAL A 125 -8.52 16.55 -5.23
C VAL A 125 -8.17 17.41 -4.02
N VAL A 126 -9.14 17.71 -3.15
CA VAL A 126 -8.89 18.47 -1.91
C VAL A 126 -7.88 17.78 -1.01
N VAL A 127 -8.04 16.47 -0.79
CA VAL A 127 -7.11 15.67 0.04
C VAL A 127 -5.70 15.68 -0.58
N LEU A 128 -5.58 15.49 -1.88
CA LEU A 128 -4.28 15.54 -2.56
C LEU A 128 -3.61 16.92 -2.43
N ILE A 129 -4.37 18.01 -2.55
CA ILE A 129 -3.85 19.38 -2.34
C ILE A 129 -3.38 19.57 -0.90
N LEU A 130 -4.14 19.12 0.11
CA LEU A 130 -3.77 19.22 1.52
C LEU A 130 -2.46 18.47 1.81
N PHE A 131 -2.32 17.23 1.35
CA PHE A 131 -1.09 16.46 1.55
C PHE A 131 0.10 17.01 0.75
N THR A 132 -0.15 17.56 -0.44
CA THR A 132 0.89 18.28 -1.20
C THR A 132 1.37 19.51 -0.44
N GLY A 133 0.45 20.30 0.13
CA GLY A 133 0.78 21.43 1.00
C GLY A 133 1.60 20.99 2.21
N LEU A 134 1.22 19.91 2.87
CA LEU A 134 1.98 19.34 4.00
C LEU A 134 3.40 18.90 3.58
N ALA A 135 3.54 18.29 2.42
CA ALA A 135 4.85 17.88 1.90
C ALA A 135 5.77 19.08 1.60
N ILE A 136 5.19 20.19 1.13
CA ILE A 136 5.94 21.44 0.88
C ILE A 136 6.42 22.09 2.18
N LEU A 137 5.69 21.93 3.29
CA LEU A 137 6.09 22.47 4.61
C LEU A 137 7.38 21.81 5.13
N GLY A 138 7.63 20.58 4.79
CA GLY A 138 8.88 19.89 5.10
C GLY A 138 8.71 18.43 5.53
N ILE A 139 9.82 17.68 5.42
CA ILE A 139 9.85 16.24 5.76
C ILE A 139 9.53 16.00 7.25
N GLY A 140 9.96 16.88 8.15
CA GLY A 140 9.76 16.67 9.59
C GLY A 140 8.29 16.71 10.01
N GLU A 141 7.55 17.66 9.49
CA GLU A 141 6.12 17.86 9.71
C GLU A 141 5.31 16.74 9.06
N SER A 142 5.66 16.41 7.83
CA SER A 142 5.05 15.29 7.09
C SER A 142 5.27 13.95 7.80
N ALA A 143 6.48 13.69 8.32
CA ALA A 143 6.80 12.48 9.05
C ALA A 143 6.02 12.34 10.37
N PHE A 144 5.76 13.43 11.08
CA PHE A 144 4.93 13.41 12.29
C PHE A 144 3.49 12.97 11.98
N VAL A 145 2.89 13.56 10.95
CA VAL A 145 1.54 13.19 10.48
C VAL A 145 1.53 11.72 10.01
N ALA A 146 2.57 11.29 9.29
CA ALA A 146 2.70 9.91 8.86
C ALA A 146 2.72 8.91 10.02
N VAL A 147 3.39 9.23 11.14
CA VAL A 147 3.38 8.39 12.35
C VAL A 147 1.98 8.25 12.94
N ILE A 148 1.24 9.35 13.04
CA ILE A 148 -0.15 9.32 13.56
C ILE A 148 -1.02 8.42 12.68
N ILE A 149 -0.97 8.61 11.37
CA ILE A 149 -1.75 7.82 10.41
C ILE A 149 -1.36 6.34 10.51
N PHE A 150 -0.07 6.04 10.54
CA PHE A 150 0.44 4.67 10.62
C PHE A 150 -0.02 3.95 11.90
N MET A 151 0.07 4.61 13.05
CA MET A 151 -0.42 4.03 14.31
C MET A 151 -1.93 3.81 14.29
N THR A 152 -2.69 4.73 13.69
CA THR A 152 -4.14 4.58 13.51
C THR A 152 -4.47 3.39 12.60
N HIS A 153 -3.76 3.24 11.47
CA HIS A 153 -3.94 2.10 10.57
C HIS A 153 -3.66 0.77 11.28
N LEU A 154 -2.51 0.65 11.95
CA LEU A 154 -2.16 -0.58 12.67
C LEU A 154 -3.16 -0.90 13.77
N GLY A 155 -3.60 0.12 14.51
CA GLY A 155 -4.63 -0.04 15.56
C GLY A 155 -5.95 -0.53 14.97
N THR A 156 -6.41 0.07 13.87
CA THR A 156 -7.66 -0.31 13.20
C THR A 156 -7.59 -1.72 12.63
N LEU A 157 -6.49 -2.09 11.95
CA LEU A 157 -6.31 -3.44 11.41
C LEU A 157 -6.25 -4.50 12.53
N THR A 158 -5.56 -4.20 13.63
CA THR A 158 -5.50 -5.08 14.79
C THR A 158 -6.89 -5.27 15.40
N LEU A 159 -7.63 -4.18 15.56
CA LEU A 159 -8.99 -4.22 16.10
C LEU A 159 -9.94 -5.00 15.19
N LEU A 160 -9.81 -4.84 13.88
CA LEU A 160 -10.58 -5.60 12.88
C LEU A 160 -10.31 -7.12 13.00
N VAL A 161 -9.04 -7.51 13.12
CA VAL A 161 -8.67 -8.92 13.31
C VAL A 161 -9.26 -9.49 14.60
N LEU A 162 -9.13 -8.75 15.72
CA LEU A 162 -9.69 -9.16 17.01
C LEU A 162 -11.21 -9.26 16.98
N ALA A 163 -11.89 -8.30 16.36
CA ALA A 163 -13.33 -8.30 16.18
C ALA A 163 -13.79 -9.48 15.30
N SER A 164 -13.05 -9.79 14.23
CA SER A 164 -13.34 -10.92 13.35
C SER A 164 -13.19 -12.26 14.09
N ILE A 165 -12.14 -12.41 14.89
CA ILE A 165 -11.96 -13.60 15.76
C ILE A 165 -13.10 -13.72 16.75
N TRP A 166 -13.44 -12.63 17.43
CA TRP A 166 -14.56 -12.59 18.39
C TRP A 166 -15.88 -12.96 17.72
N PHE A 167 -16.13 -12.44 16.52
CA PHE A 167 -17.33 -12.77 15.76
C PHE A 167 -17.43 -14.26 15.45
N VAL A 168 -16.34 -14.87 14.97
CA VAL A 168 -16.30 -16.30 14.68
C VAL A 168 -16.50 -17.15 15.93
N LEU A 169 -15.92 -16.76 17.07
CA LEU A 169 -16.07 -17.47 18.33
C LEU A 169 -17.51 -17.41 18.87
N THR A 170 -18.24 -16.33 18.60
CA THR A 170 -19.60 -16.13 19.13
C THR A 170 -20.69 -16.58 18.18
N HIS A 171 -20.49 -16.49 16.86
CA HIS A 171 -21.50 -16.79 15.83
C HIS A 171 -21.17 -18.05 15.00
N GLY A 172 -20.01 -18.68 15.25
CA GLY A 172 -19.57 -19.84 14.49
C GLY A 172 -19.12 -19.51 13.06
N LEU A 173 -19.11 -20.54 12.21
CA LEU A 173 -18.61 -20.47 10.83
C LEU A 173 -19.71 -20.38 9.78
N ASP A 174 -20.94 -20.02 10.15
CA ASP A 174 -22.08 -20.03 9.22
C ASP A 174 -21.85 -19.04 8.06
N THR A 175 -21.34 -17.86 8.32
CA THR A 175 -20.99 -16.87 7.28
C THR A 175 -19.91 -17.41 6.33
N PHE A 176 -18.93 -18.16 6.85
CA PHE A 176 -17.92 -18.80 6.03
C PHE A 176 -18.53 -19.86 5.12
N HIS A 177 -19.44 -20.70 5.64
CA HIS A 177 -20.11 -21.74 4.85
C HIS A 177 -20.98 -21.14 3.75
N ILE A 178 -21.75 -20.09 4.05
CA ILE A 178 -22.56 -19.38 3.07
C ILE A 178 -21.69 -18.80 1.95
N ASN A 179 -20.61 -18.09 2.31
CA ASN A 179 -19.68 -17.51 1.35
C ASN A 179 -18.98 -18.58 0.49
N TRP A 180 -18.67 -19.73 1.07
CA TRP A 180 -18.05 -20.84 0.35
C TRP A 180 -18.96 -21.46 -0.71
N GLN A 181 -20.29 -21.40 -0.52
CA GLN A 181 -21.29 -21.88 -1.48
C GLN A 181 -21.64 -20.86 -2.56
N THR A 182 -21.20 -19.61 -2.41
CA THR A 182 -21.47 -18.55 -3.39
C THR A 182 -20.78 -18.86 -4.72
N PRO A 183 -21.49 -18.81 -5.85
CA PRO A 183 -20.89 -19.05 -7.16
C PRO A 183 -19.74 -18.10 -7.46
N ILE A 184 -18.68 -18.61 -8.11
CA ILE A 184 -17.51 -17.83 -8.50
C ILE A 184 -17.89 -16.88 -9.63
N ALA A 185 -17.79 -15.57 -9.41
CA ALA A 185 -18.13 -14.54 -10.40
C ALA A 185 -17.34 -14.67 -11.71
N SER A 186 -16.09 -15.12 -11.64
CA SER A 186 -15.18 -15.30 -12.79
C SER A 186 -15.31 -16.65 -13.51
N GLY A 187 -16.30 -17.47 -13.17
CA GLY A 187 -16.67 -18.71 -13.87
C GLY A 187 -15.78 -19.92 -13.59
N SER A 188 -14.51 -19.74 -13.23
CA SER A 188 -13.62 -20.85 -12.86
C SER A 188 -12.65 -20.46 -11.75
N ILE A 189 -12.22 -21.46 -10.95
CA ILE A 189 -11.24 -21.25 -9.89
C ILE A 189 -9.90 -20.70 -10.43
N GLN A 190 -9.45 -21.21 -11.57
CA GLN A 190 -8.21 -20.74 -12.20
C GLN A 190 -8.26 -19.27 -12.58
N THR A 191 -9.35 -18.87 -13.23
CA THR A 191 -9.59 -17.46 -13.61
C THR A 191 -9.73 -16.59 -12.36
N ALA A 192 -10.43 -17.04 -11.34
CA ALA A 192 -10.59 -16.35 -10.07
C ALA A 192 -9.24 -16.11 -9.38
N LEU A 193 -8.41 -17.14 -9.27
CA LEU A 193 -7.08 -17.03 -8.67
C LEU A 193 -6.15 -16.14 -9.50
N PHE A 194 -6.18 -16.23 -10.83
CA PHE A 194 -5.36 -15.40 -11.70
C PHE A 194 -5.74 -13.93 -11.62
N LEU A 195 -7.03 -13.60 -11.75
CA LEU A 195 -7.52 -12.23 -11.66
C LEU A 195 -7.35 -11.68 -10.23
N GLY A 196 -7.65 -12.50 -9.22
CA GLY A 196 -7.44 -12.14 -7.82
C GLY A 196 -5.97 -11.88 -7.49
N PHE A 197 -5.06 -12.72 -7.98
CA PHE A 197 -3.62 -12.49 -7.85
C PHE A 197 -3.20 -11.20 -8.55
N SER A 198 -3.68 -10.97 -9.78
CA SER A 198 -3.37 -9.74 -10.52
C SER A 198 -3.85 -8.48 -9.79
N ALA A 199 -5.04 -8.51 -9.21
CA ALA A 199 -5.55 -7.43 -8.37
C ALA A 199 -4.74 -7.27 -7.08
N ALA A 200 -4.40 -8.37 -6.41
CA ALA A 200 -3.63 -8.39 -5.19
C ALA A 200 -2.20 -7.85 -5.37
N MET A 201 -1.62 -7.98 -6.57
CA MET A 201 -0.29 -7.44 -6.89
C MET A 201 -0.19 -5.92 -6.77
N LEU A 202 -1.30 -5.19 -6.86
CA LEU A 202 -1.32 -3.75 -6.54
C LEU A 202 -0.89 -3.46 -5.09
N GLY A 203 -1.07 -4.42 -4.17
CA GLY A 203 -0.63 -4.32 -2.78
C GLY A 203 0.88 -4.40 -2.56
N ILE A 204 1.67 -4.70 -3.60
CA ILE A 204 3.13 -4.65 -3.54
C ILE A 204 3.63 -3.19 -3.69
N SER A 205 2.81 -2.30 -4.24
CA SER A 205 3.15 -0.88 -4.33
C SER A 205 3.49 -0.30 -2.95
N GLY A 206 4.53 0.51 -2.90
CA GLY A 206 5.03 1.15 -1.67
C GLY A 206 6.16 0.38 -0.99
N PHE A 207 6.38 -0.90 -1.30
CA PHE A 207 7.49 -1.65 -0.73
C PHE A 207 8.85 -1.08 -1.14
N GLU A 208 8.95 -0.60 -2.38
CA GLU A 208 10.13 0.05 -2.95
C GLU A 208 10.46 1.39 -2.28
N SER A 209 9.50 2.03 -1.62
CA SER A 209 9.74 3.32 -0.95
C SER A 209 10.76 3.21 0.17
N SER A 210 10.88 2.03 0.79
CA SER A 210 11.91 1.75 1.81
C SER A 210 13.35 1.86 1.30
N ALA A 211 13.58 1.76 -0.01
CA ALA A 211 14.90 1.90 -0.63
C ALA A 211 15.23 3.35 -1.04
N ASN A 212 14.33 4.30 -0.85
CA ASN A 212 14.49 5.70 -1.25
C ASN A 212 14.99 6.62 -0.13
N PHE A 213 15.13 6.11 1.11
CA PHE A 213 15.54 6.88 2.30
C PHE A 213 16.92 6.49 2.78
#